data_2ed732c9dd549d484c399f9d45708409
#
_entry.id   2ed732c9dd549d484c399f9d45708409
#
_cell.length_a   1.000
_cell.length_b   1.000
_cell.length_c   1.000
_cell.angle_alpha   90.00
_cell.angle_beta   90.00
_cell.angle_gamma   90.00
#
_symmetry.space_group_name_H-M   'P 1'
#
loop_
_entity.id
_entity.type
_entity.pdbx_description
1 polymer ?
#
loop_
_entity_poly.entity_id
_entity_poly.type
_entity_poly.pdbx_seq_one_letter_code
_entity_poly.pdbx_strand_id
1 'polypeptide(L)'
;MYLYSELQEREKNGNPISVCLIGAGKFGSMFLSQSVTTPGLQVTRIADLDPSRAKLTCKAVGWSDVQIDSVHFTDDALRAIQQDDFDVIVEATGHPSAGVKHAREAIKNGKHIIMVNVEADVLAGPLLAKEAASAGVVYSMAYGDQPALTCELVDWARSCGFHVTAAGKGTKYLPQYHLSTPETVWNHYGISVEDAAQAGMNSKMFNSFLDGTKSALEMAAIANACNLAPPSNGLQFPPCGMNDLAHVLRPASAGGQLEINGQVEVVSSIERDGRPVTNDLRWGVYVVLEAQNDYASKCFKEYGMNTDSSGRYSAMFKPFHLIGLELNISIFSATLRGVPTGSTKDFCGDVVAIAKRDLKVGEILDGEGGVTVWGKLLPADVSIAKRYLPIGLAQGIALNKSITAGNAIGWDDVKFNVTDDAIAFRKSMECLFSAKDK
;
A
#
# COMPACT_ATOMS: atom_id res chain seq x y z
N MET A 1 20.63 12.36 -1.40
CA MET A 1 19.91 12.59 -0.16
C MET A 1 20.92 12.53 1.00
N TYR A 2 20.99 13.54 1.86
CA TYR A 2 22.00 13.60 2.95
C TYR A 2 21.34 13.51 4.33
N LEU A 3 20.28 12.71 4.46
CA LEU A 3 19.52 12.58 5.73
C LEU A 3 20.40 12.11 6.90
N TYR A 4 21.33 11.18 6.65
CA TYR A 4 22.15 10.59 7.72
C TYR A 4 22.99 11.62 8.50
N SER A 5 23.62 12.57 7.82
CA SER A 5 24.41 13.61 8.49
C SER A 5 23.56 14.54 9.35
N GLU A 6 22.35 14.87 8.91
CA GLU A 6 21.42 15.69 9.70
C GLU A 6 20.91 14.95 10.94
N LEU A 7 20.73 13.63 10.84
CA LEU A 7 20.34 12.79 11.98
C LEU A 7 21.45 12.71 13.03
N GLN A 8 22.70 12.54 12.58
CA GLN A 8 23.86 12.56 13.49
C GLN A 8 24.01 13.90 14.21
N GLU A 9 23.73 15.00 13.53
CA GLU A 9 23.76 16.34 14.14
C GLU A 9 22.63 16.49 15.18
N ARG A 10 21.41 16.03 14.89
CA ARG A 10 20.29 16.03 15.85
C ARG A 10 20.59 15.18 17.08
N GLU A 11 21.16 14.00 16.89
CA GLU A 11 21.60 13.14 18.00
C GLU A 11 22.61 13.84 18.88
N LYS A 12 23.65 14.43 18.26
CA LYS A 12 24.71 15.18 18.98
C LYS A 12 24.17 16.37 19.75
N ASN A 13 23.14 17.03 19.23
CA ASN A 13 22.53 18.20 19.83
C ASN A 13 21.44 17.86 20.85
N GLY A 14 21.15 16.56 21.08
CA GLY A 14 20.09 16.11 21.98
C GLY A 14 18.68 16.52 21.54
N ASN A 15 18.46 16.66 20.23
CA ASN A 15 17.19 17.04 19.62
C ASN A 15 16.74 16.02 18.57
N PRO A 16 16.48 14.74 18.96
CA PRO A 16 16.03 13.71 18.05
C PRO A 16 14.63 14.03 17.51
N ILE A 17 14.31 13.44 16.35
CA ILE A 17 12.94 13.44 15.81
C ILE A 17 12.12 12.47 16.66
N SER A 18 11.01 12.97 17.18
CA SER A 18 10.11 12.24 18.08
C SER A 18 8.91 11.66 17.32
N VAL A 19 8.58 10.41 17.62
CA VAL A 19 7.55 9.62 16.89
C VAL A 19 6.49 9.11 17.84
N CYS A 20 5.23 9.27 17.42
CA CYS A 20 4.08 8.53 17.96
C CYS A 20 3.73 7.37 17.02
N LEU A 21 3.90 6.12 17.47
CA LEU A 21 3.50 4.92 16.74
C LEU A 21 2.10 4.49 17.15
N ILE A 22 1.21 4.26 16.18
CA ILE A 22 -0.14 3.71 16.37
C ILE A 22 -0.19 2.33 15.74
N GLY A 23 -0.25 1.29 16.56
CA GLY A 23 -0.20 -0.11 16.16
C GLY A 23 1.21 -0.70 16.24
N ALA A 24 1.45 -1.53 17.27
CA ALA A 24 2.70 -2.27 17.50
C ALA A 24 2.61 -3.74 17.01
N GLY A 25 1.88 -3.98 15.91
CA GLY A 25 1.76 -5.28 15.25
C GLY A 25 3.03 -5.66 14.48
N LYS A 26 2.89 -6.54 13.46
CA LYS A 26 4.03 -7.04 12.70
C LYS A 26 4.86 -5.93 12.04
N PHE A 27 4.19 -4.95 11.39
CA PHE A 27 4.90 -3.80 10.82
C PHE A 27 5.56 -2.94 11.89
N GLY A 28 4.80 -2.58 12.94
CA GLY A 28 5.31 -1.77 14.04
C GLY A 28 6.54 -2.40 14.70
N SER A 29 6.57 -3.73 14.87
CA SER A 29 7.74 -4.43 15.42
C SER A 29 8.98 -4.30 14.55
N MET A 30 8.84 -4.35 13.22
CA MET A 30 9.98 -4.15 12.31
C MET A 30 10.52 -2.73 12.40
N PHE A 31 9.66 -1.72 12.44
CA PHE A 31 10.06 -0.33 12.66
C PHE A 31 10.76 -0.16 14.02
N LEU A 32 10.16 -0.67 15.09
CA LEU A 32 10.73 -0.58 16.43
C LEU A 32 12.11 -1.24 16.53
N SER A 33 12.38 -2.31 15.77
CA SER A 33 13.69 -2.95 15.73
C SER A 33 14.78 -2.04 15.15
N GLN A 34 14.44 -1.16 14.20
CA GLN A 34 15.38 -0.22 13.59
C GLN A 34 15.52 1.09 14.38
N SER A 35 14.47 1.49 15.09
CA SER A 35 14.42 2.76 15.80
C SER A 35 15.53 2.92 16.84
N VAL A 36 15.93 1.82 17.50
CA VAL A 36 16.97 1.82 18.56
C VAL A 36 18.39 2.00 18.01
N THR A 37 18.62 1.76 16.74
CA THR A 37 19.92 1.88 16.08
C THR A 37 20.01 3.07 15.13
N THR A 38 18.91 3.82 14.98
CA THR A 38 18.85 4.98 14.09
C THR A 38 19.18 6.25 14.87
N PRO A 39 20.29 6.94 14.56
CA PRO A 39 20.65 8.17 15.27
C PRO A 39 19.59 9.25 15.03
N GLY A 40 19.39 10.12 16.03
CA GLY A 40 18.47 11.25 15.92
C GLY A 40 17.00 10.89 15.79
N LEU A 41 16.61 9.66 16.14
CA LEU A 41 15.22 9.17 16.17
C LEU A 41 14.86 8.71 17.59
N GLN A 42 13.68 9.10 18.05
CA GLN A 42 13.14 8.64 19.32
C GLN A 42 11.65 8.32 19.18
N VAL A 43 11.24 7.14 19.62
CA VAL A 43 9.80 6.83 19.80
C VAL A 43 9.42 7.26 21.20
N THR A 44 8.54 8.26 21.31
CA THR A 44 8.11 8.81 22.62
C THR A 44 6.79 8.23 23.06
N ARG A 45 5.96 7.75 22.11
CA ARG A 45 4.62 7.28 22.39
C ARG A 45 4.26 6.08 21.51
N ILE A 46 3.60 5.09 22.12
CA ILE A 46 3.05 3.93 21.42
C ILE A 46 1.59 3.74 21.83
N ALA A 47 0.67 3.80 20.85
CA ALA A 47 -0.73 3.47 21.05
C ALA A 47 -1.03 2.10 20.40
N ASP A 48 -1.55 1.17 21.17
CA ASP A 48 -1.99 -0.16 20.72
C ASP A 48 -3.17 -0.61 21.56
N LEU A 49 -4.11 -1.37 20.98
CA LEU A 49 -5.27 -1.91 21.72
C LEU A 49 -4.85 -2.74 22.93
N ASP A 50 -3.64 -3.29 22.93
CA ASP A 50 -3.03 -3.99 24.06
C ASP A 50 -1.63 -3.40 24.35
N PRO A 51 -1.56 -2.37 25.22
CA PRO A 51 -0.29 -1.74 25.61
C PRO A 51 0.71 -2.71 26.27
N SER A 52 0.22 -3.77 26.93
CA SER A 52 1.09 -4.78 27.54
C SER A 52 1.80 -5.62 26.48
N ARG A 53 1.06 -6.02 25.45
CA ARG A 53 1.62 -6.70 24.26
C ARG A 53 2.60 -5.79 23.54
N ALA A 54 2.31 -4.51 23.37
CA ALA A 54 3.21 -3.55 22.74
C ALA A 54 4.56 -3.45 23.47
N LYS A 55 4.56 -3.43 24.82
CA LYS A 55 5.80 -3.50 25.63
C LYS A 55 6.59 -4.79 25.41
N LEU A 56 5.89 -5.93 25.35
CA LEU A 56 6.53 -7.22 25.04
C LEU A 56 7.14 -7.24 23.63
N THR A 57 6.46 -6.61 22.67
CA THR A 57 6.98 -6.44 21.31
C THR A 57 8.28 -5.64 21.31
N CYS A 58 8.34 -4.50 22.01
CA CYS A 58 9.57 -3.71 22.15
C CYS A 58 10.72 -4.55 22.72
N LYS A 59 10.45 -5.31 23.79
CA LYS A 59 11.45 -6.19 24.41
C LYS A 59 11.93 -7.29 23.44
N ALA A 60 11.02 -7.89 22.70
CA ALA A 60 11.32 -8.95 21.73
C ALA A 60 12.20 -8.47 20.56
N VAL A 61 12.14 -7.18 20.20
CA VAL A 61 12.94 -6.58 19.13
C VAL A 61 14.20 -5.86 19.65
N GLY A 62 14.58 -6.08 20.91
CA GLY A 62 15.87 -5.69 21.46
C GLY A 62 15.90 -4.39 22.26
N TRP A 63 14.75 -3.82 22.63
CA TRP A 63 14.71 -2.65 23.49
C TRP A 63 15.10 -2.99 24.93
N SER A 64 15.91 -2.15 25.55
CA SER A 64 16.21 -2.23 26.98
C SER A 64 15.03 -1.78 27.84
N ASP A 65 14.98 -2.22 29.10
CA ASP A 65 13.93 -1.80 30.05
C ASP A 65 13.94 -0.25 30.21
N VAL A 66 15.10 0.41 30.20
CA VAL A 66 15.23 1.87 30.25
C VAL A 66 14.55 2.56 29.06
N GLN A 67 14.72 2.02 27.86
CA GLN A 67 14.06 2.55 26.65
C GLN A 67 12.55 2.34 26.73
N ILE A 68 12.09 1.17 27.18
CA ILE A 68 10.66 0.88 27.35
C ILE A 68 10.02 1.81 28.37
N ASP A 69 10.69 2.05 29.50
CA ASP A 69 10.21 2.93 30.57
C ASP A 69 10.16 4.42 30.17
N SER A 70 10.91 4.82 29.14
CA SER A 70 10.89 6.19 28.61
C SER A 70 9.73 6.46 27.64
N VAL A 71 8.98 5.43 27.24
CA VAL A 71 7.87 5.54 26.28
C VAL A 71 6.52 5.56 26.98
N HIS A 72 5.64 6.44 26.54
CA HIS A 72 4.25 6.43 26.98
C HIS A 72 3.42 5.42 26.18
N PHE A 73 2.93 4.38 26.84
CA PHE A 73 2.03 3.36 26.24
C PHE A 73 0.58 3.66 26.59
N THR A 74 -0.34 3.55 25.60
CA THR A 74 -1.77 3.79 25.78
C THR A 74 -2.61 2.92 24.84
N ASP A 75 -3.87 2.69 25.19
CA ASP A 75 -4.89 2.07 24.34
C ASP A 75 -5.77 3.10 23.61
N ASP A 76 -5.60 4.39 23.93
CA ASP A 76 -6.35 5.49 23.32
C ASP A 76 -5.49 6.23 22.30
N ALA A 77 -5.58 5.79 21.04
CA ALA A 77 -4.84 6.38 19.92
C ALA A 77 -5.25 7.83 19.66
N LEU A 78 -6.53 8.19 19.79
CA LEU A 78 -6.99 9.56 19.53
C LEU A 78 -6.45 10.54 20.57
N ARG A 79 -6.44 10.14 21.84
CA ARG A 79 -5.82 10.94 22.89
C ARG A 79 -4.31 11.03 22.73
N ALA A 80 -3.65 9.98 22.24
CA ALA A 80 -2.24 9.99 21.92
C ALA A 80 -1.93 11.03 20.82
N ILE A 81 -2.71 11.08 19.74
CA ILE A 81 -2.56 12.02 18.63
C ILE A 81 -2.65 13.48 19.07
N GLN A 82 -3.46 13.80 20.08
CA GLN A 82 -3.69 15.15 20.60
C GLN A 82 -2.54 15.70 21.47
N GLN A 83 -1.52 14.90 21.73
CA GLN A 83 -0.37 15.35 22.55
C GLN A 83 0.66 16.10 21.66
N ASP A 84 1.54 16.87 22.34
CA ASP A 84 2.53 17.72 21.67
C ASP A 84 3.98 17.24 21.90
N ASP A 85 4.18 16.02 22.38
CA ASP A 85 5.48 15.44 22.71
C ASP A 85 6.11 14.62 21.58
N PHE A 86 5.67 14.85 20.34
CA PHE A 86 6.23 14.20 19.13
C PHE A 86 6.04 15.06 17.88
N ASP A 87 6.87 14.80 16.85
CA ASP A 87 6.91 15.53 15.58
C ASP A 87 6.04 14.87 14.50
N VAL A 88 5.91 13.54 14.54
CA VAL A 88 5.27 12.77 13.47
C VAL A 88 4.53 11.53 14.01
N ILE A 89 3.44 11.19 13.34
CA ILE A 89 2.66 9.98 13.62
C ILE A 89 2.96 8.92 12.58
N VAL A 90 3.10 7.68 13.03
CA VAL A 90 3.11 6.47 12.19
C VAL A 90 1.83 5.69 12.46
N GLU A 91 0.94 5.60 11.48
CA GLU A 91 -0.31 4.84 11.53
C GLU A 91 -0.11 3.45 10.92
N ALA A 92 -0.12 2.42 11.74
CA ALA A 92 0.22 1.04 11.38
C ALA A 92 -0.81 0.00 11.89
N THR A 93 -2.07 0.39 12.04
CA THR A 93 -3.13 -0.50 12.56
C THR A 93 -3.60 -1.54 11.53
N GLY A 94 -3.52 -1.25 10.22
CA GLY A 94 -4.06 -2.08 9.15
C GLY A 94 -5.58 -2.16 9.13
N HIS A 95 -6.29 -1.31 9.88
CA HIS A 95 -7.75 -1.24 9.89
C HIS A 95 -8.22 0.02 9.15
N PRO A 96 -8.94 -0.09 8.00
CA PRO A 96 -9.25 1.05 7.13
C PRO A 96 -9.95 2.19 7.85
N SER A 97 -11.07 1.93 8.56
CA SER A 97 -11.84 2.96 9.25
C SER A 97 -11.06 3.61 10.40
N ALA A 98 -10.23 2.84 11.12
CA ALA A 98 -9.38 3.39 12.17
C ALA A 98 -8.31 4.31 11.57
N GLY A 99 -7.65 3.89 10.49
CA GLY A 99 -6.65 4.69 9.79
C GLY A 99 -7.20 6.02 9.28
N VAL A 100 -8.39 6.03 8.70
CA VAL A 100 -9.08 7.26 8.28
C VAL A 100 -9.33 8.19 9.47
N LYS A 101 -9.82 7.65 10.59
CA LYS A 101 -10.09 8.42 11.80
C LYS A 101 -8.81 9.01 12.42
N HIS A 102 -7.74 8.21 12.50
CA HIS A 102 -6.45 8.64 13.02
C HIS A 102 -5.83 9.72 12.13
N ALA A 103 -5.87 9.55 10.79
CA ALA A 103 -5.35 10.53 9.86
C ALA A 103 -6.08 11.88 9.98
N ARG A 104 -7.40 11.87 10.04
CA ARG A 104 -8.18 13.10 10.22
C ARG A 104 -7.89 13.80 11.54
N GLU A 105 -7.75 13.06 12.63
CA GLU A 105 -7.39 13.64 13.93
C GLU A 105 -5.95 14.19 13.90
N ALA A 106 -5.01 13.51 13.25
CA ALA A 106 -3.64 14.00 13.05
C ALA A 106 -3.61 15.32 12.27
N ILE A 107 -4.30 15.39 11.13
CA ILE A 107 -4.41 16.58 10.29
C ILE A 107 -5.02 17.76 11.07
N LYS A 108 -6.10 17.51 11.81
CA LYS A 108 -6.77 18.50 12.66
C LYS A 108 -5.86 19.08 13.74
N ASN A 109 -4.93 18.27 14.26
CA ASN A 109 -3.96 18.68 15.28
C ASN A 109 -2.62 19.16 14.67
N GLY A 110 -2.55 19.41 13.35
CA GLY A 110 -1.35 19.91 12.70
C GLY A 110 -0.15 18.98 12.71
N LYS A 111 -0.38 17.64 12.77
CA LYS A 111 0.67 16.63 12.85
C LYS A 111 0.93 15.99 11.50
N HIS A 112 2.21 15.80 11.16
CA HIS A 112 2.62 14.97 10.02
C HIS A 112 2.21 13.51 10.28
N ILE A 113 1.80 12.80 9.21
CA ILE A 113 1.40 11.39 9.33
C ILE A 113 2.02 10.53 8.23
N ILE A 114 2.61 9.41 8.66
CA ILE A 114 3.07 8.33 7.78
C ILE A 114 2.04 7.21 7.84
N MET A 115 1.34 7.03 6.73
CA MET A 115 0.27 6.05 6.57
C MET A 115 0.84 4.72 6.08
N VAL A 116 1.06 3.79 7.00
CA VAL A 116 1.41 2.40 6.67
C VAL A 116 0.20 1.62 6.20
N ASN A 117 -0.97 2.03 6.64
CA ASN A 117 -2.28 1.43 6.37
C ASN A 117 -2.74 1.75 4.95
N VAL A 118 -2.26 0.99 3.98
CA VAL A 118 -2.60 1.14 2.54
C VAL A 118 -4.10 0.99 2.31
N GLU A 119 -4.77 0.19 3.13
CA GLU A 119 -6.22 -0.04 3.11
C GLU A 119 -6.99 1.26 3.39
N ALA A 120 -6.52 2.05 4.36
CA ALA A 120 -7.09 3.37 4.68
C ALA A 120 -6.74 4.40 3.61
N ASP A 121 -5.53 4.36 3.05
CA ASP A 121 -5.11 5.24 1.96
C ASP A 121 -5.98 5.02 0.71
N VAL A 122 -6.19 3.79 0.29
CA VAL A 122 -7.06 3.48 -0.86
C VAL A 122 -8.52 3.85 -0.60
N LEU A 123 -9.00 3.63 0.63
CA LEU A 123 -10.37 3.97 1.02
C LEU A 123 -10.64 5.47 0.94
N ALA A 124 -9.70 6.31 1.39
CA ALA A 124 -9.96 7.73 1.64
C ALA A 124 -8.76 8.67 1.37
N GLY A 125 -7.61 8.16 0.98
CA GLY A 125 -6.36 8.90 0.77
C GLY A 125 -6.48 10.11 -0.14
N PRO A 126 -7.20 10.05 -1.29
CA PRO A 126 -7.39 11.22 -2.14
C PRO A 126 -7.96 12.46 -1.42
N LEU A 127 -8.87 12.27 -0.48
CA LEU A 127 -9.43 13.35 0.32
C LEU A 127 -8.54 13.69 1.53
N LEU A 128 -7.96 12.69 2.20
CA LEU A 128 -7.03 12.89 3.31
C LEU A 128 -5.81 13.72 2.90
N ALA A 129 -5.21 13.40 1.76
CA ALA A 129 -4.07 14.16 1.24
C ALA A 129 -4.41 15.62 0.94
N LYS A 130 -5.62 15.90 0.44
CA LYS A 130 -6.10 17.27 0.23
C LYS A 130 -6.31 18.02 1.55
N GLU A 131 -6.92 17.38 2.54
CA GLU A 131 -7.10 17.97 3.88
C GLU A 131 -5.73 18.25 4.52
N ALA A 132 -4.76 17.30 4.42
CA ALA A 132 -3.41 17.47 4.93
C ALA A 132 -2.67 18.64 4.27
N ALA A 133 -2.72 18.72 2.94
CA ALA A 133 -2.13 19.83 2.20
C ALA A 133 -2.73 21.19 2.60
N SER A 134 -4.06 21.25 2.80
CA SER A 134 -4.76 22.46 3.26
C SER A 134 -4.37 22.85 4.70
N ALA A 135 -4.05 21.88 5.53
CA ALA A 135 -3.56 22.08 6.91
C ALA A 135 -2.05 22.35 7.00
N GLY A 136 -1.32 22.27 5.88
CA GLY A 136 0.13 22.47 5.86
C GLY A 136 0.93 21.32 6.49
N VAL A 137 0.37 20.10 6.56
CA VAL A 137 1.01 18.91 7.09
C VAL A 137 1.30 17.87 6.02
N VAL A 138 2.29 17.03 6.25
CA VAL A 138 2.65 15.93 5.34
C VAL A 138 1.77 14.72 5.62
N TYR A 139 1.10 14.24 4.57
CA TYR A 139 0.48 12.92 4.50
C TYR A 139 1.33 12.05 3.57
N SER A 140 1.95 11.02 4.09
CA SER A 140 2.93 10.21 3.36
C SER A 140 2.61 8.72 3.43
N MET A 141 2.80 8.02 2.33
CA MET A 141 2.96 6.56 2.31
C MET A 141 4.24 6.17 3.05
N ALA A 142 4.31 4.93 3.49
CA ALA A 142 5.43 4.37 4.25
C ALA A 142 6.52 3.84 3.31
N TYR A 143 7.72 4.41 3.35
CA TYR A 143 8.87 3.91 2.61
C TYR A 143 9.28 2.52 3.10
N GLY A 144 9.74 1.69 2.18
CA GLY A 144 9.94 0.26 2.42
C GLY A 144 8.72 -0.59 2.07
N ASP A 145 7.52 0.02 1.97
CA ASP A 145 6.38 -0.62 1.33
C ASP A 145 6.37 -0.34 -0.19
N GLN A 146 5.80 -1.24 -0.95
CA GLN A 146 5.86 -1.23 -2.42
C GLN A 146 5.27 0.03 -3.05
N PRO A 147 4.15 0.63 -2.56
CA PRO A 147 3.66 1.88 -3.11
C PRO A 147 4.67 3.04 -3.04
N ALA A 148 5.28 3.28 -1.88
CA ALA A 148 6.25 4.38 -1.73
C ALA A 148 7.52 4.15 -2.55
N LEU A 149 8.03 2.91 -2.61
CA LEU A 149 9.19 2.56 -3.43
C LEU A 149 8.91 2.74 -4.94
N THR A 150 7.69 2.41 -5.37
CA THR A 150 7.28 2.63 -6.76
C THR A 150 7.12 4.11 -7.06
N CYS A 151 6.55 4.89 -6.13
CA CYS A 151 6.48 6.35 -6.25
C CYS A 151 7.87 6.98 -6.43
N GLU A 152 8.88 6.52 -5.70
CA GLU A 152 10.27 6.98 -5.85
C GLU A 152 10.81 6.73 -7.26
N LEU A 153 10.61 5.51 -7.81
CA LEU A 153 11.04 5.17 -9.17
C LEU A 153 10.33 6.00 -10.24
N VAL A 154 9.02 6.23 -10.07
CA VAL A 154 8.22 7.06 -10.98
C VAL A 154 8.65 8.53 -10.92
N ASP A 155 8.87 9.05 -9.70
CA ASP A 155 9.31 10.44 -9.49
C ASP A 155 10.71 10.66 -10.10
N TRP A 156 11.64 9.75 -9.84
CA TRP A 156 12.95 9.75 -10.47
C TRP A 156 12.86 9.78 -12.00
N ALA A 157 12.06 8.88 -12.58
CA ALA A 157 11.92 8.78 -14.03
C ALA A 157 11.39 10.09 -14.65
N ARG A 158 10.31 10.62 -14.08
CA ARG A 158 9.69 11.87 -14.55
C ARG A 158 10.59 13.09 -14.31
N SER A 159 11.31 13.13 -13.20
CA SER A 159 12.28 14.20 -12.91
C SER A 159 13.46 14.21 -13.88
N CYS A 160 13.82 13.05 -14.43
CA CYS A 160 14.80 12.92 -15.51
C CYS A 160 14.21 13.14 -16.91
N GLY A 161 12.92 13.43 -17.03
CA GLY A 161 12.25 13.67 -18.31
C GLY A 161 11.84 12.39 -19.05
N PHE A 162 11.90 11.22 -18.43
CA PHE A 162 11.44 9.97 -19.05
C PHE A 162 9.92 9.84 -18.99
N HIS A 163 9.31 9.27 -20.02
CA HIS A 163 7.93 8.83 -19.96
C HIS A 163 7.85 7.51 -19.21
N VAL A 164 6.91 7.43 -18.26
CA VAL A 164 6.60 6.21 -17.52
C VAL A 164 5.51 5.46 -18.26
N THR A 165 5.86 4.29 -18.79
CA THR A 165 4.96 3.41 -19.54
C THR A 165 4.16 2.50 -18.59
N ALA A 166 4.85 1.95 -17.59
CA ALA A 166 4.22 1.13 -16.55
C ALA A 166 4.95 1.32 -15.22
N ALA A 167 4.24 1.09 -14.13
CA ALA A 167 4.83 0.96 -12.82
C ALA A 167 4.05 -0.07 -11.99
N GLY A 168 4.74 -0.74 -11.07
CA GLY A 168 4.10 -1.73 -10.22
C GLY A 168 5.08 -2.62 -9.48
N LYS A 169 4.62 -3.84 -9.21
CA LYS A 169 5.34 -4.80 -8.37
C LYS A 169 5.27 -6.22 -8.91
N GLY A 170 6.00 -7.13 -8.26
CA GLY A 170 5.85 -8.57 -8.44
C GLY A 170 5.00 -9.23 -7.35
N THR A 171 4.46 -10.40 -7.66
CA THR A 171 3.76 -11.27 -6.70
C THR A 171 3.77 -12.72 -7.18
N LYS A 172 3.33 -13.64 -6.33
CA LYS A 172 2.99 -15.01 -6.73
C LYS A 172 1.53 -15.07 -7.12
N TYR A 173 1.21 -15.40 -8.39
CA TYR A 173 -0.17 -15.37 -8.85
C TYR A 173 -0.51 -16.48 -9.85
N LEU A 174 -1.68 -17.08 -9.63
CA LEU A 174 -2.44 -17.88 -10.60
C LEU A 174 -3.91 -17.46 -10.56
N PRO A 175 -4.66 -17.53 -11.68
CA PRO A 175 -6.07 -17.09 -11.73
C PRO A 175 -6.97 -17.72 -10.67
N GLN A 176 -6.76 -19.00 -10.32
CA GLN A 176 -7.54 -19.69 -9.30
C GLN A 176 -7.32 -19.17 -7.87
N TYR A 177 -6.25 -18.37 -7.63
CA TYR A 177 -5.95 -17.83 -6.31
C TYR A 177 -6.97 -16.79 -5.83
N HIS A 178 -7.71 -16.15 -6.73
CA HIS A 178 -8.82 -15.28 -6.33
C HIS A 178 -9.87 -16.00 -5.46
N LEU A 179 -9.99 -17.32 -5.58
CA LEU A 179 -10.93 -18.13 -4.80
C LEU A 179 -10.31 -18.74 -3.54
N SER A 180 -9.03 -18.47 -3.25
CA SER A 180 -8.37 -18.98 -2.06
C SER A 180 -9.00 -18.42 -0.77
N THR A 181 -8.87 -19.17 0.30
CA THR A 181 -9.45 -18.84 1.62
C THR A 181 -8.37 -18.99 2.71
N PRO A 182 -8.59 -18.46 3.92
CA PRO A 182 -7.67 -18.67 5.04
C PRO A 182 -7.39 -20.16 5.35
N GLU A 183 -8.31 -21.06 5.01
CA GLU A 183 -8.13 -22.51 5.21
C GLU A 183 -7.26 -23.15 4.11
N THR A 184 -7.28 -22.60 2.88
CA THR A 184 -6.56 -23.17 1.74
C THR A 184 -5.22 -22.51 1.45
N VAL A 185 -4.96 -21.33 2.03
CA VAL A 185 -3.81 -20.48 1.73
C VAL A 185 -2.46 -21.19 1.91
N TRP A 186 -2.31 -21.98 2.96
CA TRP A 186 -1.05 -22.66 3.29
C TRP A 186 -0.67 -23.71 2.26
N ASN A 187 -1.64 -24.42 1.69
CA ASN A 187 -1.41 -25.37 0.60
C ASN A 187 -0.75 -24.69 -0.62
N HIS A 188 -1.18 -23.45 -0.93
CA HIS A 188 -0.61 -22.69 -2.04
C HIS A 188 0.78 -22.14 -1.75
N TYR A 189 1.13 -21.95 -0.49
CA TYR A 189 2.48 -21.55 -0.07
C TYR A 189 3.41 -22.74 0.16
N GLY A 190 2.88 -23.97 0.26
CA GLY A 190 3.66 -25.17 0.59
C GLY A 190 4.13 -25.18 2.04
N ILE A 191 3.36 -24.58 2.94
CA ILE A 191 3.62 -24.46 4.39
C ILE A 191 2.60 -25.32 5.12
N SER A 192 3.02 -26.07 6.14
CA SER A 192 2.06 -26.80 6.98
C SER A 192 1.28 -25.83 7.88
N VAL A 193 0.07 -26.22 8.28
CA VAL A 193 -0.75 -25.41 9.22
C VAL A 193 -0.02 -25.27 10.56
N GLU A 194 0.67 -26.31 10.98
CA GLU A 194 1.46 -26.35 12.22
C GLU A 194 2.64 -25.37 12.18
N ASP A 195 3.41 -25.35 11.08
CA ASP A 195 4.54 -24.43 10.92
C ASP A 195 4.07 -22.99 10.86
N ALA A 196 2.97 -22.73 10.15
CA ALA A 196 2.36 -21.39 10.07
C ALA A 196 1.91 -20.89 11.46
N ALA A 197 1.28 -21.76 12.25
CA ALA A 197 0.85 -21.45 13.61
C ALA A 197 2.04 -21.19 14.55
N GLN A 198 3.10 -22.01 14.50
CA GLN A 198 4.31 -21.81 15.29
C GLN A 198 5.03 -20.50 14.94
N ALA A 199 5.01 -20.11 13.66
CA ALA A 199 5.57 -18.84 13.19
C ALA A 199 4.66 -17.64 13.45
N GLY A 200 3.49 -17.83 14.06
CA GLY A 200 2.52 -16.76 14.34
C GLY A 200 1.96 -16.09 13.07
N MET A 201 1.89 -16.82 11.96
CA MET A 201 1.40 -16.29 10.68
C MET A 201 -0.12 -16.16 10.69
N ASN A 202 -0.64 -15.03 10.19
CA ASN A 202 -2.07 -14.78 10.07
C ASN A 202 -2.57 -15.25 8.70
N SER A 203 -3.36 -16.33 8.67
CA SER A 203 -3.86 -16.93 7.42
C SER A 203 -4.71 -15.96 6.58
N LYS A 204 -5.49 -15.11 7.20
CA LYS A 204 -6.31 -14.11 6.49
C LYS A 204 -5.42 -13.06 5.80
N MET A 205 -4.39 -12.58 6.48
CA MET A 205 -3.41 -11.65 5.89
C MET A 205 -2.65 -12.31 4.73
N PHE A 206 -2.15 -13.53 4.91
CA PHE A 206 -1.47 -14.26 3.82
C PHE A 206 -2.40 -14.56 2.65
N ASN A 207 -3.69 -14.80 2.93
CA ASN A 207 -4.68 -15.00 1.88
C ASN A 207 -4.94 -13.73 1.07
N SER A 208 -4.91 -12.53 1.68
CA SER A 208 -5.05 -11.28 0.94
C SER A 208 -3.89 -11.03 -0.03
N PHE A 209 -2.69 -11.51 0.29
CA PHE A 209 -1.55 -11.49 -0.64
C PHE A 209 -1.77 -12.44 -1.82
N LEU A 210 -2.37 -13.61 -1.56
CA LEU A 210 -2.54 -14.67 -2.55
C LEU A 210 -3.73 -14.40 -3.47
N ASP A 211 -4.88 -13.97 -2.91
CA ASP A 211 -6.11 -13.76 -3.68
C ASP A 211 -6.10 -12.50 -4.55
N GLY A 212 -5.02 -11.72 -4.48
CA GLY A 212 -4.82 -10.52 -5.28
C GLY A 212 -5.36 -9.24 -4.66
N THR A 213 -6.06 -9.30 -3.51
CA THR A 213 -6.62 -8.11 -2.85
C THR A 213 -5.52 -7.13 -2.45
N LYS A 214 -4.47 -7.60 -1.78
CA LYS A 214 -3.36 -6.73 -1.39
C LYS A 214 -2.66 -6.11 -2.59
N SER A 215 -2.47 -6.88 -3.67
CA SER A 215 -1.93 -6.37 -4.93
C SER A 215 -2.81 -5.29 -5.55
N ALA A 216 -4.13 -5.46 -5.52
CA ALA A 216 -5.07 -4.45 -6.00
C ALA A 216 -5.00 -3.17 -5.17
N LEU A 217 -4.93 -3.27 -3.83
CA LEU A 217 -4.79 -2.11 -2.92
C LEU A 217 -3.50 -1.35 -3.20
N GLU A 218 -2.36 -2.02 -3.28
CA GLU A 218 -1.08 -1.37 -3.54
C GLU A 218 -1.03 -0.72 -4.92
N MET A 219 -1.61 -1.35 -5.95
CA MET A 219 -1.70 -0.74 -7.29
C MET A 219 -2.67 0.44 -7.34
N ALA A 220 -3.76 0.43 -6.58
CA ALA A 220 -4.64 1.59 -6.43
C ALA A 220 -3.88 2.77 -5.80
N ALA A 221 -3.12 2.51 -4.71
CA ALA A 221 -2.30 3.52 -4.06
C ALA A 221 -1.27 4.13 -5.02
N ILE A 222 -0.57 3.32 -5.82
CA ILE A 222 0.38 3.78 -6.85
C ILE A 222 -0.34 4.58 -7.94
N ALA A 223 -1.45 4.09 -8.47
CA ALA A 223 -2.24 4.79 -9.48
C ALA A 223 -2.64 6.18 -9.00
N ASN A 224 -3.17 6.26 -7.78
CA ASN A 224 -3.64 7.50 -7.15
C ASN A 224 -2.49 8.47 -6.82
N ALA A 225 -1.30 7.97 -6.45
CA ALA A 225 -0.14 8.81 -6.15
C ALA A 225 0.62 9.26 -7.39
N CYS A 226 0.66 8.43 -8.43
CA CYS A 226 1.48 8.66 -9.62
C CYS A 226 0.68 9.14 -10.83
N ASN A 227 -0.64 9.31 -10.73
CA ASN A 227 -1.53 9.57 -11.88
C ASN A 227 -1.26 8.59 -13.02
N LEU A 228 -1.32 7.30 -12.68
CA LEU A 228 -1.27 6.20 -13.63
C LEU A 228 -2.64 5.54 -13.73
N ALA A 229 -2.97 4.98 -14.87
CA ALA A 229 -4.27 4.35 -15.08
C ALA A 229 -4.28 2.91 -14.56
N PRO A 230 -5.32 2.48 -13.86
CA PRO A 230 -5.60 1.06 -13.68
C PRO A 230 -6.00 0.39 -15.01
N PRO A 231 -5.78 -0.93 -15.18
CA PRO A 231 -6.36 -1.68 -16.29
C PRO A 231 -7.90 -1.62 -16.25
N SER A 232 -8.56 -1.60 -17.41
CA SER A 232 -10.03 -1.40 -17.52
C SER A 232 -10.84 -2.49 -16.81
N ASN A 233 -10.33 -3.74 -16.76
CA ASN A 233 -10.98 -4.89 -16.15
C ASN A 233 -10.14 -5.58 -15.06
N GLY A 234 -9.33 -4.81 -14.35
CA GLY A 234 -8.48 -5.31 -13.27
C GLY A 234 -7.14 -5.87 -13.73
N LEU A 235 -6.26 -6.09 -12.78
CA LEU A 235 -4.88 -6.55 -13.00
C LEU A 235 -4.84 -7.88 -13.76
N GLN A 236 -3.89 -8.00 -14.69
CA GLN A 236 -3.71 -9.17 -15.53
C GLN A 236 -2.65 -10.15 -15.00
N PHE A 237 -1.74 -9.66 -14.16
CA PHE A 237 -0.67 -10.43 -13.55
C PHE A 237 0.15 -11.24 -14.57
N PRO A 238 0.67 -10.64 -15.67
CA PRO A 238 1.44 -11.38 -16.65
C PRO A 238 2.66 -12.06 -15.99
N PRO A 239 2.97 -13.34 -16.30
CA PRO A 239 4.24 -13.93 -15.93
C PRO A 239 5.38 -13.12 -16.55
N CYS A 240 6.33 -12.67 -15.73
CA CYS A 240 7.39 -11.79 -16.20
C CYS A 240 8.61 -11.81 -15.28
N GLY A 241 9.77 -12.06 -15.83
CA GLY A 241 11.05 -11.89 -15.14
C GLY A 241 11.57 -10.45 -15.21
N MET A 242 12.54 -10.12 -14.35
CA MET A 242 13.13 -8.78 -14.29
C MET A 242 13.72 -8.33 -15.65
N ASN A 243 14.24 -9.28 -16.42
CA ASN A 243 14.83 -8.98 -17.73
C ASN A 243 13.79 -8.77 -18.84
N ASP A 244 12.54 -9.18 -18.61
CA ASP A 244 11.47 -9.15 -19.62
C ASP A 244 10.49 -7.98 -19.43
N LEU A 245 10.66 -7.19 -18.35
CA LEU A 245 9.76 -6.08 -18.01
C LEU A 245 9.49 -5.14 -19.18
N ALA A 246 10.55 -4.71 -19.89
CA ALA A 246 10.43 -3.81 -21.04
C ALA A 246 9.76 -4.46 -22.26
N HIS A 247 9.79 -5.79 -22.35
CA HIS A 247 9.14 -6.52 -23.43
C HIS A 247 7.65 -6.76 -23.14
N VAL A 248 7.31 -7.11 -21.92
CA VAL A 248 5.95 -7.48 -21.50
C VAL A 248 5.12 -6.23 -21.20
N LEU A 249 5.68 -5.27 -20.49
CA LEU A 249 4.96 -4.13 -19.93
C LEU A 249 5.10 -2.86 -20.79
N ARG A 250 4.79 -2.99 -22.06
CA ARG A 250 4.58 -1.91 -23.02
C ARG A 250 3.20 -2.04 -23.65
N PRO A 251 2.66 -0.99 -24.29
CA PRO A 251 1.35 -1.06 -24.93
C PRO A 251 1.23 -2.21 -25.95
N ALA A 252 0.05 -2.81 -26.05
CA ALA A 252 -0.22 -3.86 -27.03
C ALA A 252 0.05 -3.39 -28.48
N SER A 253 -0.17 -2.11 -28.78
CA SER A 253 0.18 -1.48 -30.06
C SER A 253 1.68 -1.49 -30.36
N ALA A 254 2.52 -1.59 -29.32
CA ALA A 254 3.99 -1.73 -29.44
C ALA A 254 4.45 -3.20 -29.23
N GLY A 255 3.51 -4.17 -29.20
CA GLY A 255 3.80 -5.60 -29.06
C GLY A 255 3.96 -6.07 -27.61
N GLY A 256 3.50 -5.32 -26.64
CA GLY A 256 3.43 -5.70 -25.20
C GLY A 256 2.05 -6.16 -24.79
N GLN A 257 1.73 -6.08 -23.49
CA GLN A 257 0.48 -6.57 -22.90
C GLN A 257 -0.37 -5.47 -22.23
N LEU A 258 0.10 -4.22 -22.17
CA LEU A 258 -0.67 -3.14 -21.55
C LEU A 258 -1.78 -2.63 -22.49
N GLU A 259 -2.90 -2.25 -21.93
CA GLU A 259 -4.00 -1.62 -22.67
C GLU A 259 -3.61 -0.22 -23.17
N ILE A 260 -2.92 0.53 -22.31
CA ILE A 260 -2.50 1.92 -22.59
C ILE A 260 -1.09 2.19 -22.06
N ASN A 261 -0.52 3.31 -22.50
CA ASN A 261 0.70 3.86 -21.91
C ASN A 261 0.38 4.57 -20.58
N GLY A 262 1.23 4.41 -19.58
CA GLY A 262 1.01 4.99 -18.24
C GLY A 262 0.09 4.15 -17.35
N GLN A 263 0.20 2.82 -17.39
CA GLN A 263 -0.64 1.87 -16.66
C GLN A 263 0.07 1.26 -15.45
N VAL A 264 -0.68 0.99 -14.37
CA VAL A 264 -0.20 0.14 -13.26
C VAL A 264 -0.46 -1.33 -13.57
N GLU A 265 0.49 -2.21 -13.24
CA GLU A 265 0.31 -3.65 -13.41
C GLU A 265 1.15 -4.44 -12.40
N VAL A 266 0.75 -5.67 -12.10
CA VAL A 266 1.48 -6.59 -11.23
C VAL A 266 2.01 -7.76 -12.07
N VAL A 267 3.30 -8.09 -11.91
CA VAL A 267 3.87 -9.25 -12.62
C VAL A 267 3.87 -10.48 -11.74
N SER A 268 3.57 -11.64 -12.37
CA SER A 268 3.56 -12.92 -11.67
C SER A 268 4.95 -13.56 -11.67
N SER A 269 5.35 -14.11 -10.52
CA SER A 269 6.57 -14.90 -10.34
C SER A 269 6.44 -16.36 -10.79
N ILE A 270 5.25 -16.76 -11.23
CA ILE A 270 4.99 -18.11 -11.74
C ILE A 270 4.22 -18.05 -13.05
N GLU A 271 4.55 -18.99 -13.94
CA GLU A 271 3.86 -19.22 -15.20
C GLU A 271 2.44 -19.73 -14.96
N ARG A 272 1.57 -19.66 -15.97
CA ARG A 272 0.17 -20.11 -15.88
C ARG A 272 0.02 -21.61 -15.59
N ASP A 273 1.04 -22.42 -15.88
CA ASP A 273 1.12 -23.84 -15.56
C ASP A 273 1.75 -24.13 -14.16
N GLY A 274 2.12 -23.08 -13.41
CA GLY A 274 2.67 -23.17 -12.06
C GLY A 274 4.20 -23.25 -11.99
N ARG A 275 4.92 -23.31 -13.12
CA ARG A 275 6.38 -23.27 -13.13
C ARG A 275 6.89 -21.90 -12.66
N PRO A 276 8.03 -21.82 -11.97
CA PRO A 276 8.63 -20.56 -11.59
C PRO A 276 9.10 -19.78 -12.83
N VAL A 277 8.91 -18.47 -12.81
CA VAL A 277 9.49 -17.52 -13.77
C VAL A 277 10.96 -17.34 -13.44
N THR A 278 11.82 -17.38 -14.46
CA THR A 278 13.26 -17.15 -14.30
C THR A 278 13.53 -15.67 -13.96
N ASN A 279 14.36 -15.42 -12.94
CA ASN A 279 14.65 -14.07 -12.45
C ASN A 279 13.38 -13.26 -12.15
N ASP A 280 12.43 -13.88 -11.45
CA ASP A 280 11.18 -13.22 -11.07
C ASP A 280 11.39 -12.00 -10.16
N LEU A 281 10.37 -11.15 -10.09
CA LEU A 281 10.35 -9.94 -9.27
C LEU A 281 9.39 -10.06 -8.06
N ARG A 282 9.13 -11.24 -7.55
CA ARG A 282 8.11 -11.49 -6.53
C ARG A 282 8.13 -10.49 -5.37
N TRP A 283 9.31 -10.08 -4.94
CA TRP A 283 9.51 -9.24 -3.76
C TRP A 283 9.81 -7.77 -4.09
N GLY A 284 9.83 -7.43 -5.37
CA GLY A 284 10.30 -6.13 -5.83
C GLY A 284 9.24 -5.25 -6.46
N VAL A 285 9.72 -4.08 -6.86
CA VAL A 285 8.96 -3.04 -7.57
C VAL A 285 9.69 -2.63 -8.84
N TYR A 286 8.97 -2.06 -9.80
CA TYR A 286 9.53 -1.66 -11.09
C TYR A 286 8.89 -0.40 -11.65
N VAL A 287 9.61 0.22 -12.58
CA VAL A 287 9.10 1.21 -13.54
C VAL A 287 9.59 0.85 -14.94
N VAL A 288 8.70 0.95 -15.92
CA VAL A 288 9.07 0.83 -17.36
C VAL A 288 9.06 2.22 -17.98
N LEU A 289 10.13 2.52 -18.68
CA LEU A 289 10.42 3.82 -19.28
C LEU A 289 10.30 3.74 -20.80
N GLU A 290 9.83 4.81 -21.41
CA GLU A 290 9.87 5.01 -22.86
C GLU A 290 10.85 6.12 -23.22
N ALA A 291 11.78 5.85 -24.13
CA ALA A 291 12.71 6.85 -24.67
C ALA A 291 11.96 7.89 -25.50
N GLN A 292 12.21 9.18 -25.24
CA GLN A 292 11.55 10.30 -25.90
C GLN A 292 11.90 10.45 -27.39
N ASN A 293 13.08 9.97 -27.77
CA ASN A 293 13.62 10.09 -29.12
C ASN A 293 14.65 8.99 -29.39
N ASP A 294 15.09 8.90 -30.64
CA ASP A 294 16.06 7.89 -31.10
C ASP A 294 17.43 8.01 -30.42
N TYR A 295 17.84 9.23 -30.06
CA TYR A 295 19.08 9.43 -29.32
C TYR A 295 19.04 8.81 -27.94
N ALA A 296 17.99 9.09 -27.17
CA ALA A 296 17.80 8.48 -25.85
C ALA A 296 17.69 6.94 -25.94
N SER A 297 17.01 6.42 -26.97
CA SER A 297 16.91 4.97 -27.23
C SER A 297 18.30 4.34 -27.50
N LYS A 298 19.17 5.02 -28.25
CA LYS A 298 20.56 4.56 -28.45
C LYS A 298 21.35 4.58 -27.16
N CYS A 299 21.21 5.63 -26.36
CA CYS A 299 21.85 5.72 -25.03
C CYS A 299 21.44 4.57 -24.10
N PHE A 300 20.17 4.17 -24.07
CA PHE A 300 19.74 3.03 -23.26
C PHE A 300 20.56 1.77 -23.57
N LYS A 301 20.79 1.48 -24.85
CA LYS A 301 21.60 0.33 -25.28
C LYS A 301 23.09 0.51 -24.98
N GLU A 302 23.64 1.70 -25.24
CA GLU A 302 25.05 2.01 -25.02
C GLU A 302 25.45 1.91 -23.55
N TYR A 303 24.58 2.30 -22.66
CA TYR A 303 24.78 2.21 -21.22
C TYR A 303 24.32 0.87 -20.59
N GLY A 304 23.99 -0.13 -21.41
CA GLY A 304 23.73 -1.49 -20.95
C GLY A 304 22.40 -1.69 -20.25
N MET A 305 21.43 -0.80 -20.46
CA MET A 305 20.08 -1.02 -19.95
C MET A 305 19.39 -2.17 -20.67
N ASN A 306 18.63 -2.98 -19.95
CA ASN A 306 17.75 -3.99 -20.54
C ASN A 306 16.64 -3.28 -21.32
N THR A 307 16.68 -3.42 -22.67
CA THR A 307 15.70 -2.81 -23.56
C THR A 307 14.87 -3.86 -24.27
N ASP A 308 13.68 -3.47 -24.73
CA ASP A 308 12.95 -4.25 -25.72
C ASP A 308 13.71 -4.37 -27.06
N SER A 309 13.20 -5.13 -28.00
CA SER A 309 13.83 -5.33 -29.31
C SER A 309 14.04 -4.04 -30.11
N SER A 310 13.14 -3.05 -29.95
CA SER A 310 13.28 -1.74 -30.59
C SER A 310 14.34 -0.85 -29.92
N GLY A 311 14.65 -1.09 -28.64
CA GLY A 311 15.48 -0.24 -27.79
C GLY A 311 14.77 0.99 -27.23
N ARG A 312 13.46 1.12 -27.49
CA ARG A 312 12.66 2.27 -27.07
C ARG A 312 12.20 2.16 -25.64
N TYR A 313 11.92 0.95 -25.18
CA TYR A 313 11.45 0.67 -23.81
C TYR A 313 12.59 0.07 -22.99
N SER A 314 12.68 0.48 -21.73
CA SER A 314 13.61 -0.06 -20.76
C SER A 314 12.96 -0.09 -19.38
N ALA A 315 13.55 -0.81 -18.43
CA ALA A 315 13.01 -0.91 -17.09
C ALA A 315 14.07 -0.68 -16.01
N MET A 316 13.63 -0.09 -14.91
CA MET A 316 14.35 -0.10 -13.64
C MET A 316 13.53 -0.83 -12.59
N PHE A 317 14.19 -1.49 -11.65
CA PHE A 317 13.54 -2.24 -10.60
C PHE A 317 14.38 -2.27 -9.32
N LYS A 318 13.69 -2.39 -8.18
CA LYS A 318 14.27 -2.75 -6.90
C LYS A 318 13.83 -4.19 -6.59
N PRO A 319 14.73 -5.17 -6.44
CA PRO A 319 14.36 -6.59 -6.39
C PRO A 319 13.75 -7.04 -5.07
N PHE A 320 13.70 -6.17 -4.06
CA PHE A 320 13.14 -6.43 -2.74
C PHE A 320 12.51 -5.17 -2.17
N HIS A 321 11.72 -5.34 -1.12
CA HIS A 321 11.22 -4.28 -0.25
C HIS A 321 11.37 -4.73 1.21
N LEU A 322 11.68 -3.79 2.11
CA LEU A 322 11.94 -4.09 3.52
C LEU A 322 10.93 -3.33 4.38
N ILE A 323 9.70 -3.84 4.37
CA ILE A 323 8.57 -3.22 5.07
C ILE A 323 8.90 -2.99 6.55
N GLY A 324 8.65 -1.78 7.05
CA GLY A 324 8.96 -1.36 8.41
C GLY A 324 10.44 -1.07 8.67
N LEU A 325 11.37 -1.80 8.04
CA LEU A 325 12.81 -1.60 8.25
C LEU A 325 13.35 -0.33 7.55
N GLU A 326 12.70 0.12 6.48
CA GLU A 326 13.06 1.34 5.74
C GLU A 326 12.17 2.55 6.12
N LEU A 327 11.22 2.40 7.06
CA LEU A 327 10.22 3.42 7.39
C LEU A 327 10.81 4.77 7.81
N ASN A 328 11.97 4.74 8.45
CA ASN A 328 12.68 5.92 8.91
C ASN A 328 12.86 6.97 7.80
N ILE A 329 13.00 6.55 6.54
CA ILE A 329 13.11 7.45 5.38
C ILE A 329 11.86 8.35 5.26
N SER A 330 10.65 7.80 5.44
CA SER A 330 9.42 8.62 5.42
C SER A 330 9.35 9.60 6.58
N ILE A 331 9.72 9.16 7.78
CA ILE A 331 9.75 9.99 8.98
C ILE A 331 10.66 11.19 8.74
N PHE A 332 11.88 10.96 8.26
CA PHE A 332 12.86 12.03 8.04
C PHE A 332 12.52 12.91 6.84
N SER A 333 11.95 12.34 5.78
CA SER A 333 11.48 13.13 4.64
C SER A 333 10.38 14.11 5.06
N ALA A 334 9.42 13.64 5.84
CA ALA A 334 8.32 14.47 6.33
C ALA A 334 8.79 15.56 7.30
N THR A 335 9.64 15.20 8.28
CA THR A 335 10.02 16.12 9.37
C THR A 335 11.16 17.07 9.00
N LEU A 336 12.13 16.62 8.19
CA LEU A 336 13.31 17.44 7.83
C LEU A 336 13.12 18.18 6.50
N ARG A 337 12.32 17.66 5.59
CA ARG A 337 12.14 18.21 4.25
C ARG A 337 10.73 18.74 3.98
N GLY A 338 9.74 18.37 4.79
CA GLY A 338 8.34 18.69 4.53
C GLY A 338 7.79 18.00 3.27
N VAL A 339 8.37 16.84 2.86
CA VAL A 339 8.03 16.14 1.62
C VAL A 339 7.64 14.69 1.91
N PRO A 340 6.54 14.17 1.31
CA PRO A 340 6.19 12.76 1.43
C PRO A 340 7.13 11.86 0.60
N THR A 341 7.27 10.60 0.97
CA THR A 341 7.93 9.55 0.15
C THR A 341 7.00 8.91 -0.87
N GLY A 342 5.79 9.32 -0.91
CA GLY A 342 4.67 8.99 -1.77
C GLY A 342 3.41 9.56 -1.13
N SER A 343 2.55 10.17 -1.92
CA SER A 343 1.27 10.71 -1.42
C SER A 343 0.25 10.71 -2.54
N THR A 344 -0.97 10.38 -2.19
CA THR A 344 -2.09 10.36 -3.11
C THR A 344 -2.36 11.76 -3.67
N LYS A 345 -2.43 11.86 -5.00
CA LYS A 345 -2.64 13.13 -5.73
C LYS A 345 -4.03 13.23 -6.35
N ASP A 346 -4.56 12.12 -6.81
CA ASP A 346 -5.87 12.06 -7.46
C ASP A 346 -6.58 10.73 -7.15
N PHE A 347 -7.79 10.54 -7.64
CA PHE A 347 -8.53 9.30 -7.50
C PHE A 347 -8.63 8.61 -8.86
N CYS A 348 -7.59 7.85 -9.22
CA CYS A 348 -7.46 7.13 -10.48
C CYS A 348 -7.98 5.70 -10.38
N GLY A 349 -7.68 5.02 -9.27
CA GLY A 349 -7.98 3.62 -9.04
C GLY A 349 -8.73 3.38 -7.73
N ASP A 350 -9.66 2.43 -7.77
CA ASP A 350 -10.43 1.98 -6.62
C ASP A 350 -10.41 0.46 -6.53
N VAL A 351 -10.52 -0.09 -5.31
CA VAL A 351 -10.56 -1.54 -5.10
C VAL A 351 -11.93 -1.95 -4.60
N VAL A 352 -12.66 -2.67 -5.43
CA VAL A 352 -14.05 -3.05 -5.21
C VAL A 352 -14.17 -4.49 -4.71
N ALA A 353 -15.17 -4.75 -3.87
CA ALA A 353 -15.44 -6.09 -3.34
C ALA A 353 -16.11 -6.97 -4.40
N ILE A 354 -15.49 -8.12 -4.70
CA ILE A 354 -16.02 -9.14 -5.61
C ILE A 354 -16.36 -10.40 -4.82
N ALA A 355 -17.54 -10.97 -5.04
CA ALA A 355 -17.96 -12.21 -4.40
C ALA A 355 -17.13 -13.41 -4.86
N LYS A 356 -16.48 -14.14 -3.94
CA LYS A 356 -15.72 -15.37 -4.25
C LYS A 356 -16.62 -16.56 -4.60
N ARG A 357 -17.83 -16.57 -4.08
CA ARG A 357 -18.85 -17.60 -4.25
C ARG A 357 -20.24 -16.98 -4.25
N ASP A 358 -21.26 -17.78 -4.47
CA ASP A 358 -22.63 -17.32 -4.25
C ASP A 358 -22.84 -16.95 -2.78
N LEU A 359 -23.35 -15.76 -2.55
CA LEU A 359 -23.64 -15.19 -1.24
C LEU A 359 -25.14 -14.98 -1.06
N LYS A 360 -25.65 -15.23 0.14
CA LYS A 360 -27.09 -15.17 0.46
C LYS A 360 -27.45 -13.86 1.16
N VAL A 361 -28.72 -13.51 1.12
CA VAL A 361 -29.29 -12.43 1.94
C VAL A 361 -28.98 -12.67 3.41
N GLY A 362 -28.55 -11.63 4.12
CA GLY A 362 -28.17 -11.68 5.52
C GLY A 362 -26.78 -12.23 5.81
N GLU A 363 -26.07 -12.71 4.79
CA GLU A 363 -24.69 -13.17 4.94
C GLU A 363 -23.78 -11.99 5.27
N ILE A 364 -22.85 -12.19 6.22
CA ILE A 364 -21.92 -11.15 6.65
C ILE A 364 -20.64 -11.26 5.83
N LEU A 365 -20.25 -10.15 5.21
CA LEU A 365 -18.99 -10.04 4.50
C LEU A 365 -17.82 -10.01 5.50
N ASP A 366 -16.75 -10.71 5.20
CA ASP A 366 -15.58 -10.86 6.07
C ASP A 366 -14.35 -10.07 5.60
N GLY A 367 -14.49 -9.31 4.51
CA GLY A 367 -13.49 -8.35 4.04
C GLY A 367 -12.25 -8.97 3.43
N GLU A 368 -11.19 -8.19 3.40
CA GLU A 368 -9.90 -8.53 2.81
C GLU A 368 -9.35 -9.87 3.30
N GLY A 369 -8.92 -10.71 2.35
CA GLY A 369 -8.34 -12.02 2.62
C GLY A 369 -9.30 -13.06 3.20
N GLY A 370 -10.59 -12.76 3.25
CA GLY A 370 -11.63 -13.65 3.78
C GLY A 370 -12.12 -14.71 2.81
N VAL A 371 -13.27 -15.33 3.14
CA VAL A 371 -13.92 -16.39 2.35
C VAL A 371 -15.06 -15.88 1.48
N THR A 372 -15.55 -14.66 1.74
CA THR A 372 -16.73 -14.11 1.06
C THR A 372 -16.36 -13.26 -0.14
N VAL A 373 -15.32 -12.43 -0.01
CA VAL A 373 -14.95 -11.44 -1.03
C VAL A 373 -13.44 -11.38 -1.25
N TRP A 374 -13.05 -10.84 -2.42
CA TRP A 374 -11.71 -10.39 -2.73
C TRP A 374 -11.76 -9.00 -3.37
N GLY A 375 -10.64 -8.29 -3.39
CA GLY A 375 -10.53 -6.93 -3.90
C GLY A 375 -10.05 -6.88 -5.34
N LYS A 376 -10.84 -6.29 -6.25
CA LYS A 376 -10.50 -6.08 -7.66
C LYS A 376 -10.20 -4.61 -7.90
N LEU A 377 -9.04 -4.31 -8.49
CA LEU A 377 -8.72 -2.95 -8.94
C LEU A 377 -9.54 -2.60 -10.18
N LEU A 378 -10.16 -1.43 -10.16
CA LEU A 378 -10.88 -0.85 -11.30
C LEU A 378 -10.56 0.65 -11.42
N PRO A 379 -10.78 1.27 -12.59
CA PRO A 379 -10.80 2.72 -12.70
C PRO A 379 -11.82 3.33 -11.73
N ALA A 380 -11.44 4.42 -11.06
CA ALA A 380 -12.28 5.03 -10.02
C ALA A 380 -13.60 5.59 -10.54
N ASP A 381 -13.60 6.15 -11.74
CA ASP A 381 -14.81 6.61 -12.44
C ASP A 381 -15.81 5.48 -12.68
N VAL A 382 -15.31 4.29 -13.06
CA VAL A 382 -16.14 3.08 -13.21
C VAL A 382 -16.73 2.64 -11.88
N SER A 383 -15.89 2.61 -10.81
CA SER A 383 -16.34 2.25 -9.46
C SER A 383 -17.45 3.20 -8.96
N ILE A 384 -17.23 4.50 -9.10
CA ILE A 384 -18.20 5.53 -8.72
C ILE A 384 -19.50 5.39 -9.53
N ALA A 385 -19.40 5.32 -10.87
CA ALA A 385 -20.56 5.24 -11.77
C ALA A 385 -21.40 4.00 -11.51
N LYS A 386 -20.76 2.87 -11.18
CA LYS A 386 -21.42 1.61 -10.84
C LYS A 386 -21.82 1.48 -9.37
N ARG A 387 -21.45 2.46 -8.55
CA ARG A 387 -21.71 2.47 -7.10
C ARG A 387 -21.21 1.21 -6.41
N TYR A 388 -20.00 0.74 -6.76
CA TYR A 388 -19.40 -0.44 -6.17
C TYR A 388 -18.94 -0.18 -4.73
N LEU A 389 -19.02 -1.24 -3.89
CA LEU A 389 -18.58 -1.19 -2.50
C LEU A 389 -17.05 -1.31 -2.44
N PRO A 390 -16.33 -0.34 -1.84
CA PRO A 390 -14.89 -0.50 -1.59
C PRO A 390 -14.61 -1.68 -0.69
N ILE A 391 -13.56 -2.46 -1.01
CA ILE A 391 -13.17 -3.63 -0.20
C ILE A 391 -12.88 -3.27 1.25
N GLY A 392 -12.31 -2.08 1.51
CA GLY A 392 -12.01 -1.59 2.87
C GLY A 392 -13.25 -1.40 3.76
N LEU A 393 -14.46 -1.40 3.17
CA LEU A 393 -15.72 -1.34 3.91
C LEU A 393 -16.48 -2.67 3.90
N ALA A 394 -15.98 -3.72 3.24
CA ALA A 394 -16.65 -5.01 3.09
C ALA A 394 -16.38 -5.96 4.26
N GLN A 395 -16.27 -5.46 5.49
CA GLN A 395 -16.04 -6.28 6.68
C GLN A 395 -17.11 -6.04 7.75
N GLY A 396 -17.71 -7.13 8.24
CA GLY A 396 -18.71 -7.07 9.29
C GLY A 396 -20.07 -6.52 8.84
N ILE A 397 -20.33 -6.48 7.54
CA ILE A 397 -21.53 -5.90 6.94
C ILE A 397 -22.40 -7.01 6.35
N ALA A 398 -23.71 -6.95 6.62
CA ALA A 398 -24.68 -7.90 6.11
C ALA A 398 -25.17 -7.51 4.70
N LEU A 399 -25.31 -8.51 3.84
CA LEU A 399 -25.95 -8.37 2.53
C LEU A 399 -27.47 -8.22 2.68
N ASN A 400 -28.08 -7.33 1.91
CA ASN A 400 -29.55 -7.18 1.84
C ASN A 400 -30.17 -7.90 0.63
N LYS A 401 -29.32 -8.43 -0.29
CA LYS A 401 -29.73 -9.29 -1.41
C LYS A 401 -28.68 -10.36 -1.69
N SER A 402 -29.06 -11.42 -2.43
CA SER A 402 -28.12 -12.46 -2.87
C SER A 402 -27.21 -11.93 -3.98
N ILE A 403 -25.93 -12.34 -3.96
CA ILE A 403 -24.92 -11.99 -4.94
C ILE A 403 -24.33 -13.27 -5.53
N THR A 404 -24.31 -13.38 -6.85
CA THR A 404 -23.68 -14.51 -7.55
C THR A 404 -22.17 -14.38 -7.56
N ALA A 405 -21.47 -15.51 -7.50
CA ALA A 405 -20.01 -15.59 -7.59
C ALA A 405 -19.45 -14.78 -8.77
N GLY A 406 -18.35 -14.08 -8.55
CA GLY A 406 -17.67 -13.25 -9.53
C GLY A 406 -18.27 -11.86 -9.76
N ASN A 407 -19.45 -11.55 -9.19
CA ASN A 407 -20.05 -10.24 -9.31
C ASN A 407 -19.52 -9.25 -8.25
N ALA A 408 -19.41 -7.99 -8.65
CA ALA A 408 -19.10 -6.91 -7.74
C ALA A 408 -20.30 -6.61 -6.81
N ILE A 409 -20.00 -6.29 -5.57
CA ILE A 409 -20.97 -5.85 -4.56
C ILE A 409 -21.08 -4.33 -4.64
N GLY A 410 -22.30 -3.81 -4.64
CA GLY A 410 -22.58 -2.38 -4.64
C GLY A 410 -22.95 -1.83 -3.26
N TRP A 411 -22.93 -0.50 -3.13
CA TRP A 411 -23.41 0.21 -1.94
C TRP A 411 -24.86 -0.16 -1.56
N ASP A 412 -25.70 -0.42 -2.56
CA ASP A 412 -27.12 -0.75 -2.38
C ASP A 412 -27.35 -2.24 -2.02
N ASP A 413 -26.29 -3.05 -2.04
CA ASP A 413 -26.35 -4.49 -1.75
C ASP A 413 -26.10 -4.81 -0.28
N VAL A 414 -25.70 -3.82 0.51
CA VAL A 414 -25.30 -3.98 1.91
C VAL A 414 -26.12 -3.07 2.84
N LYS A 415 -26.22 -3.49 4.09
CA LYS A 415 -26.88 -2.71 5.14
C LYS A 415 -25.85 -2.27 6.17
N PHE A 416 -25.59 -0.97 6.20
CA PHE A 416 -24.79 -0.36 7.26
C PHE A 416 -25.66 -0.15 8.51
N ASN A 417 -25.27 -0.76 9.61
CA ASN A 417 -26.03 -0.68 10.88
C ASN A 417 -25.59 0.48 11.77
N VAL A 418 -24.49 1.17 11.42
CA VAL A 418 -23.86 2.22 12.23
C VAL A 418 -23.43 3.36 11.33
N THR A 419 -23.52 4.59 11.82
CA THR A 419 -22.85 5.75 11.26
C THR A 419 -21.34 5.62 11.54
N ASP A 420 -20.59 5.08 10.56
CA ASP A 420 -19.14 5.09 10.59
C ASP A 420 -18.66 6.36 9.87
N ASP A 421 -17.83 7.15 10.56
CA ASP A 421 -17.26 8.38 10.00
C ASP A 421 -16.46 8.13 8.73
N ALA A 422 -15.81 6.97 8.62
CA ALA A 422 -15.08 6.59 7.40
C ALA A 422 -16.01 6.38 6.20
N ILE A 423 -17.23 5.85 6.41
CA ILE A 423 -18.25 5.72 5.37
C ILE A 423 -18.69 7.10 4.88
N ALA A 424 -18.99 8.01 5.80
CA ALA A 424 -19.39 9.37 5.45
C ALA A 424 -18.26 10.11 4.72
N PHE A 425 -17.03 9.95 5.18
CA PHE A 425 -15.85 10.55 4.58
C PHE A 425 -15.57 9.99 3.17
N ARG A 426 -15.67 8.67 2.99
CA ARG A 426 -15.56 8.03 1.67
C ARG A 426 -16.63 8.56 0.70
N LYS A 427 -17.88 8.67 1.11
CA LYS A 427 -18.96 9.22 0.27
C LYS A 427 -18.69 10.69 -0.11
N SER A 428 -18.16 11.49 0.81
CA SER A 428 -17.74 12.88 0.51
C SER A 428 -16.63 12.92 -0.53
N MET A 429 -15.66 11.98 -0.45
CA MET A 429 -14.62 11.82 -1.45
C MET A 429 -15.20 11.47 -2.82
N GLU A 430 -16.09 10.48 -2.91
CA GLU A 430 -16.74 10.11 -4.18
C GLU A 430 -17.50 11.28 -4.80
N CYS A 431 -18.25 12.05 -4.01
CA CYS A 431 -18.93 13.25 -4.49
C CYS A 431 -17.95 14.29 -5.05
N LEU A 432 -16.83 14.53 -4.37
CA LEU A 432 -15.82 15.49 -4.79
C LEU A 432 -15.17 15.11 -6.13
N PHE A 433 -14.88 13.84 -6.32
CA PHE A 433 -14.22 13.36 -7.54
C PHE A 433 -15.18 13.11 -8.70
N SER A 434 -16.45 12.79 -8.45
CA SER A 434 -17.50 12.74 -9.48
C SER A 434 -17.80 14.10 -10.11
N ALA A 435 -17.55 15.20 -9.39
CA ALA A 435 -17.81 16.56 -9.89
C ALA A 435 -16.69 17.10 -10.79
N LYS A 436 -15.51 16.46 -10.85
CA LYS A 436 -14.39 16.88 -11.70
C LYS A 436 -14.62 16.63 -13.19
N ASP A 437 -15.53 15.71 -13.55
CA ASP A 437 -15.83 15.33 -14.94
C ASP A 437 -16.97 16.18 -15.56
N LYS A 438 -17.41 17.24 -14.88
CA LYS A 438 -18.40 18.20 -15.37
C LYS A 438 -17.77 19.59 -15.50
#